data_5c3b33f64ae02b61778a466b7ee720e3
#
_entry.id   5c3b33f64ae02b61778a466b7ee720e3
#
_cell.length_a   1.000
_cell.length_b   1.000
_cell.length_c   1.000
_cell.angle_alpha   90.00
_cell.angle_beta   90.00
_cell.angle_gamma   90.00
#
_symmetry.space_group_name_H-M   'P 1'
#
loop_
_entity.id
_entity.type
_entity.pdbx_description
1 polymer ?
#
loop_
_entity_poly.entity_id
_entity_poly.type
_entity_poly.pdbx_seq_one_letter_code
_entity_poly.pdbx_strand_id
1 'polypeptide(L)'
;GFFKAFGAENVFAKDAKGNLDPTKLLIGGEVGEKALQFIKDLRFKYNLVPEGVDYGVADGAFKDGALAMILNGPWALGDYKKAKVDFGIAPFPAPPGAKNPWGPFLGVQGVVVNAYSKNKTQAVNFAKTLVTGRNLVAFNQAGGRIPVSKSAVKQLEKDPVVAGFSKVFPLGAPMPNIPETAKVRGPWGNATSPTSQRPDYNVKKTPTDLLA
;
A
#
# COMPACT_ATOMS: atom_id res chain seq x y z
N GLY A 1 -2.93 6.02 1.04
CA GLY A 1 -2.37 6.65 2.25
C GLY A 1 -2.78 8.11 2.38
N PHE A 2 -2.64 8.94 1.33
CA PHE A 2 -2.98 10.38 1.41
C PHE A 2 -4.46 10.61 1.69
N PHE A 3 -5.37 9.91 1.01
CA PHE A 3 -6.80 10.02 1.29
C PHE A 3 -7.12 9.67 2.75
N LYS A 4 -6.49 8.63 3.31
CA LYS A 4 -6.63 8.29 4.73
C LYS A 4 -6.12 9.42 5.63
N ALA A 5 -4.97 9.98 5.32
CA ALA A 5 -4.39 11.08 6.09
C ALA A 5 -5.34 12.30 6.14
N PHE A 6 -6.04 12.59 5.05
CA PHE A 6 -6.99 13.70 4.99
C PHE A 6 -8.40 13.36 5.50
N GLY A 7 -8.68 12.11 5.90
CA GLY A 7 -9.91 11.77 6.62
C GLY A 7 -10.71 10.58 6.09
N ALA A 8 -10.33 9.93 4.97
CA ALA A 8 -10.98 8.72 4.50
C ALA A 8 -10.48 7.49 5.26
N GLU A 9 -11.24 6.96 6.18
CA GLU A 9 -10.86 5.74 6.91
C GLU A 9 -10.63 4.53 5.99
N ASN A 10 -11.39 4.45 4.91
CA ASN A 10 -11.28 3.44 3.85
C ASN A 10 -11.79 4.03 2.53
N VAL A 11 -11.86 3.23 1.46
CA VAL A 11 -12.49 3.62 0.17
C VAL A 11 -14.01 3.77 0.32
N PHE A 12 -14.63 2.81 1.01
CA PHE A 12 -16.07 2.76 1.24
C PHE A 12 -16.39 2.99 2.72
N ALA A 13 -17.53 3.62 3.00
CA ALA A 13 -18.10 3.66 4.33
C ALA A 13 -18.51 2.27 4.80
N LYS A 14 -18.75 2.14 6.11
CA LYS A 14 -19.35 0.93 6.68
C LYS A 14 -20.83 1.16 6.96
N ASP A 15 -21.64 0.13 6.75
CA ASP A 15 -23.03 0.09 7.18
C ASP A 15 -23.14 -0.08 8.72
N ALA A 16 -24.35 -0.07 9.25
CA ALA A 16 -24.62 -0.26 10.68
C ALA A 16 -24.16 -1.64 11.22
N LYS A 17 -23.93 -2.62 10.33
CA LYS A 17 -23.41 -3.95 10.68
C LYS A 17 -21.90 -4.07 10.54
N GLY A 18 -21.22 -2.99 10.10
CA GLY A 18 -19.78 -2.96 9.89
C GLY A 18 -19.32 -3.49 8.52
N ASN A 19 -20.22 -3.83 7.60
CA ASN A 19 -19.88 -4.22 6.24
C ASN A 19 -19.59 -2.99 5.38
N LEU A 20 -18.78 -3.16 4.32
CA LEU A 20 -18.53 -2.09 3.37
C LEU A 20 -19.78 -1.78 2.55
N ASP A 21 -20.15 -0.51 2.48
CA ASP A 21 -21.27 0.00 1.69
C ASP A 21 -20.74 0.53 0.34
N PRO A 22 -20.91 -0.21 -0.77
CA PRO A 22 -20.38 0.19 -2.07
C PRO A 22 -21.02 1.45 -2.65
N THR A 23 -22.15 1.90 -2.08
CA THR A 23 -22.85 3.11 -2.52
C THR A 23 -22.30 4.37 -1.87
N LYS A 24 -21.40 4.25 -0.87
CA LYS A 24 -20.85 5.37 -0.11
C LYS A 24 -19.33 5.42 -0.16
N LEU A 25 -18.80 6.16 -1.13
CA LEU A 25 -17.37 6.41 -1.27
C LEU A 25 -16.89 7.49 -0.31
N LEU A 26 -15.81 7.21 0.44
CA LEU A 26 -15.17 8.14 1.37
C LEU A 26 -14.01 8.92 0.75
N ILE A 27 -13.58 8.56 -0.44
CA ILE A 27 -12.41 9.14 -1.12
C ILE A 27 -12.77 10.33 -2.03
N GLY A 28 -14.06 10.70 -2.09
CA GLY A 28 -14.57 11.83 -2.84
C GLY A 28 -14.64 13.13 -2.02
N GLY A 29 -15.27 14.15 -2.59
CA GLY A 29 -15.53 15.44 -1.95
C GLY A 29 -14.27 16.12 -1.41
N GLU A 30 -14.40 16.82 -0.31
CA GLU A 30 -13.31 17.60 0.32
C GLU A 30 -12.07 16.77 0.67
N VAL A 31 -12.25 15.53 1.08
CA VAL A 31 -11.15 14.61 1.40
C VAL A 31 -10.34 14.28 0.14
N GLY A 32 -11.04 13.97 -0.95
CA GLY A 32 -10.44 13.72 -2.25
C GLY A 32 -9.71 14.94 -2.78
N GLU A 33 -10.34 16.11 -2.73
CA GLU A 33 -9.75 17.37 -3.16
C GLU A 33 -8.43 17.68 -2.43
N LYS A 34 -8.42 17.56 -1.10
CA LYS A 34 -7.23 17.81 -0.28
C LYS A 34 -6.11 16.83 -0.60
N ALA A 35 -6.42 15.54 -0.73
CA ALA A 35 -5.43 14.51 -1.05
C ALA A 35 -4.82 14.73 -2.45
N LEU A 36 -5.63 15.01 -3.46
CA LEU A 36 -5.17 15.27 -4.82
C LEU A 36 -4.42 16.60 -4.92
N GLN A 37 -4.88 17.65 -4.23
CA GLN A 37 -4.17 18.92 -4.19
C GLN A 37 -2.78 18.75 -3.58
N PHE A 38 -2.65 17.99 -2.49
CA PHE A 38 -1.35 17.71 -1.90
C PHE A 38 -0.42 16.97 -2.87
N ILE A 39 -0.91 15.93 -3.57
CA ILE A 39 -0.13 15.21 -4.59
C ILE A 39 0.32 16.17 -5.71
N LYS A 40 -0.55 17.05 -6.16
CA LYS A 40 -0.25 18.08 -7.15
C LYS A 40 0.82 19.04 -6.64
N ASP A 41 0.68 19.50 -5.41
CA ASP A 41 1.60 20.44 -4.79
C ASP A 41 3.02 19.86 -4.62
N LEU A 42 3.16 18.56 -4.37
CA LEU A 42 4.47 17.89 -4.30
C LEU A 42 5.29 18.12 -5.58
N ARG A 43 4.64 18.13 -6.73
CA ARG A 43 5.32 18.35 -8.02
C ARG A 43 5.40 19.82 -8.39
N PHE A 44 4.27 20.51 -8.46
CA PHE A 44 4.16 21.81 -9.13
C PHE A 44 4.39 23.02 -8.22
N LYS A 45 4.22 22.83 -6.90
CA LYS A 45 4.44 23.90 -5.90
C LYS A 45 5.77 23.74 -5.18
N TYR A 46 6.10 22.51 -4.78
CA TYR A 46 7.29 22.23 -3.98
C TYR A 46 8.46 21.69 -4.79
N ASN A 47 8.25 21.34 -6.06
CA ASN A 47 9.27 20.76 -6.96
C ASN A 47 9.99 19.51 -6.38
N LEU A 48 9.27 18.68 -5.61
CA LEU A 48 9.83 17.51 -4.97
C LEU A 48 9.74 16.25 -5.84
N VAL A 49 8.87 16.24 -6.86
CA VAL A 49 8.68 15.11 -7.76
C VAL A 49 9.01 15.55 -9.18
N PRO A 50 10.13 15.09 -9.77
CA PRO A 50 10.48 15.39 -11.16
C PRO A 50 9.49 14.82 -12.17
N GLU A 51 9.58 15.31 -13.41
CA GLU A 51 8.82 14.75 -14.53
C GLU A 51 9.33 13.36 -14.90
N GLY A 52 8.41 12.49 -15.36
CA GLY A 52 8.75 11.15 -15.84
C GLY A 52 9.17 10.14 -14.78
N VAL A 53 9.04 10.48 -13.49
CA VAL A 53 9.32 9.52 -12.42
C VAL A 53 8.19 8.51 -12.30
N ASP A 54 8.52 7.26 -12.55
CA ASP A 54 7.69 6.09 -12.29
C ASP A 54 8.29 5.22 -11.19
N TYR A 55 7.65 4.07 -10.94
CA TYR A 55 8.14 3.11 -9.95
C TYR A 55 9.56 2.61 -10.26
N GLY A 56 9.87 2.30 -11.53
CA GLY A 56 11.16 1.75 -11.92
C GLY A 56 12.29 2.75 -11.74
N VAL A 57 12.05 4.00 -12.13
CA VAL A 57 13.00 5.11 -11.97
C VAL A 57 13.30 5.35 -10.49
N ALA A 58 12.27 5.43 -9.64
CA ALA A 58 12.45 5.65 -8.21
C ALA A 58 13.16 4.47 -7.53
N ASP A 59 12.77 3.24 -7.86
CA ASP A 59 13.35 2.01 -7.32
C ASP A 59 14.83 1.84 -7.71
N GLY A 60 15.16 2.14 -8.97
CA GLY A 60 16.55 2.18 -9.48
C GLY A 60 17.39 3.21 -8.74
N ALA A 61 16.92 4.45 -8.67
CA ALA A 61 17.63 5.53 -8.01
C ALA A 61 17.88 5.25 -6.51
N PHE A 62 16.96 4.56 -5.82
CA PHE A 62 17.17 4.16 -4.43
C PHE A 62 18.24 3.05 -4.31
N LYS A 63 18.26 2.08 -5.23
CA LYS A 63 19.28 1.03 -5.28
C LYS A 63 20.68 1.59 -5.55
N ASP A 64 20.75 2.62 -6.38
CA ASP A 64 22.02 3.28 -6.76
C ASP A 64 22.49 4.33 -5.72
N GLY A 65 21.73 4.51 -4.62
CA GLY A 65 22.06 5.48 -3.57
C GLY A 65 21.79 6.94 -3.96
N ALA A 66 21.15 7.19 -5.10
CA ALA A 66 20.78 8.53 -5.55
C ALA A 66 19.54 9.10 -4.85
N LEU A 67 18.76 8.25 -4.19
CA LEU A 67 17.59 8.62 -3.37
C LEU A 67 17.81 8.27 -1.91
N ALA A 68 17.67 9.25 -1.02
CA ALA A 68 17.77 9.04 0.43
C ALA A 68 16.54 8.29 1.01
N MET A 69 15.36 8.44 0.40
CA MET A 69 14.12 7.85 0.88
C MET A 69 13.23 7.43 -0.29
N ILE A 70 12.52 6.31 -0.13
CA ILE A 70 11.53 5.82 -1.10
C ILE A 70 10.28 5.32 -0.37
N LEU A 71 9.10 5.57 -0.94
CA LEU A 71 7.85 4.94 -0.52
C LEU A 71 7.71 3.61 -1.27
N ASN A 72 7.94 2.50 -0.57
CA ASN A 72 7.87 1.17 -1.16
C ASN A 72 7.32 0.14 -0.15
N GLY A 73 7.26 -1.11 -0.53
CA GLY A 73 6.72 -2.19 0.30
C GLY A 73 7.66 -3.39 0.44
N PRO A 74 7.24 -4.41 1.23
CA PRO A 74 8.08 -5.57 1.55
C PRO A 74 8.57 -6.38 0.33
N TRP A 75 7.92 -6.23 -0.82
CA TRP A 75 8.31 -6.92 -2.06
C TRP A 75 9.66 -6.48 -2.61
N ALA A 76 10.13 -5.27 -2.32
CA ALA A 76 11.39 -4.72 -2.81
C ALA A 76 12.60 -5.09 -1.92
N LEU A 77 12.38 -5.56 -0.70
CA LEU A 77 13.44 -5.77 0.30
C LEU A 77 14.52 -6.76 -0.15
N GLY A 78 14.12 -7.82 -0.85
CA GLY A 78 15.06 -8.80 -1.38
C GLY A 78 16.05 -8.19 -2.37
N ASP A 79 15.57 -7.30 -3.23
CA ASP A 79 16.41 -6.62 -4.23
C ASP A 79 17.29 -5.55 -3.60
N TYR A 80 16.81 -4.81 -2.60
CA TYR A 80 17.63 -3.85 -1.85
C TYR A 80 18.78 -4.55 -1.08
N LYS A 81 18.51 -5.70 -0.46
CA LYS A 81 19.55 -6.53 0.18
C LYS A 81 20.59 -7.02 -0.84
N LYS A 82 20.17 -7.49 -2.03
CA LYS A 82 21.08 -7.89 -3.11
C LYS A 82 21.93 -6.72 -3.62
N ALA A 83 21.34 -5.54 -3.73
CA ALA A 83 22.05 -4.33 -4.12
C ALA A 83 22.92 -3.75 -2.99
N LYS A 84 22.93 -4.39 -1.80
CA LYS A 84 23.70 -3.96 -0.61
C LYS A 84 23.37 -2.54 -0.14
N VAL A 85 22.12 -2.12 -0.34
CA VAL A 85 21.66 -0.83 0.20
C VAL A 85 21.54 -0.95 1.72
N ASP A 86 22.14 -0.02 2.44
CA ASP A 86 21.91 0.14 3.88
C ASP A 86 20.64 0.97 4.08
N PHE A 87 19.56 0.34 4.55
CA PHE A 87 18.25 0.98 4.66
C PHE A 87 17.53 0.62 5.95
N GLY A 88 16.71 1.54 6.42
CA GLY A 88 15.76 1.34 7.51
C GLY A 88 14.30 1.47 7.04
N ILE A 89 13.38 1.08 7.91
CA ILE A 89 11.93 1.22 7.68
C ILE A 89 11.34 2.18 8.70
N ALA A 90 10.62 3.18 8.21
CA ALA A 90 9.91 4.14 9.03
C ALA A 90 8.46 4.33 8.53
N PRO A 91 7.50 4.67 9.40
CA PRO A 91 6.21 5.16 8.96
C PRO A 91 6.37 6.42 8.10
N PHE A 92 5.54 6.52 7.05
CA PHE A 92 5.50 7.74 6.26
C PHE A 92 4.92 8.89 7.12
N PRO A 93 5.54 10.08 7.12
CA PRO A 93 5.05 11.21 7.90
C PRO A 93 3.67 11.68 7.43
N ALA A 94 2.88 12.20 8.35
CA ALA A 94 1.59 12.78 8.01
C ALA A 94 1.80 14.04 7.14
N PRO A 95 1.05 14.21 6.05
CA PRO A 95 1.08 15.44 5.27
C PRO A 95 0.67 16.67 6.11
N PRO A 96 1.16 17.86 5.79
CA PRO A 96 0.69 19.09 6.44
C PRO A 96 -0.83 19.22 6.33
N GLY A 97 -1.49 19.55 7.45
CA GLY A 97 -2.95 19.67 7.52
C GLY A 97 -3.70 18.32 7.53
N ALA A 98 -3.02 17.20 7.65
CA ALA A 98 -3.63 15.89 7.77
C ALA A 98 -4.39 15.75 9.09
N LYS A 99 -5.52 15.04 9.05
CA LYS A 99 -6.34 14.72 10.23
C LYS A 99 -5.88 13.42 10.91
N ASN A 100 -5.28 12.52 10.15
CA ASN A 100 -4.84 11.19 10.58
C ASN A 100 -3.39 10.93 10.18
N PRO A 101 -2.71 9.97 10.84
CA PRO A 101 -1.45 9.44 10.32
C PRO A 101 -1.62 8.89 8.90
N TRP A 102 -0.59 9.05 8.08
CA TRP A 102 -0.53 8.36 6.80
C TRP A 102 -0.50 6.85 7.04
N GLY A 103 -1.27 6.08 6.29
CA GLY A 103 -1.30 4.62 6.43
C GLY A 103 -1.56 3.94 5.10
N PRO A 104 -0.82 2.85 4.78
CA PRO A 104 -0.99 2.11 3.54
C PRO A 104 -2.25 1.24 3.58
N PHE A 105 -2.63 0.71 2.41
CA PHE A 105 -3.48 -0.47 2.39
C PHE A 105 -2.68 -1.69 2.87
N LEU A 106 -3.32 -2.48 3.74
CA LEU A 106 -2.81 -3.78 4.16
C LEU A 106 -3.35 -4.84 3.20
N GLY A 107 -2.46 -5.38 2.37
CA GLY A 107 -2.74 -6.51 1.50
C GLY A 107 -2.21 -7.81 2.11
N VAL A 108 -2.90 -8.91 1.84
CA VAL A 108 -2.48 -10.26 2.23
C VAL A 108 -2.32 -11.12 0.99
N GLN A 109 -1.21 -11.83 0.89
CA GLN A 109 -1.01 -12.85 -0.12
C GLN A 109 -1.44 -14.20 0.44
N GLY A 110 -2.26 -14.93 -0.30
CA GLY A 110 -2.78 -16.23 0.09
C GLY A 110 -2.42 -17.31 -0.92
N VAL A 111 -2.40 -18.55 -0.46
CA VAL A 111 -2.32 -19.74 -1.29
C VAL A 111 -3.73 -20.33 -1.40
N VAL A 112 -4.16 -20.58 -2.62
CA VAL A 112 -5.46 -21.18 -2.91
C VAL A 112 -5.28 -22.52 -3.62
N VAL A 113 -6.19 -23.46 -3.36
CA VAL A 113 -6.21 -24.76 -4.04
C VAL A 113 -7.33 -24.74 -5.08
N ASN A 114 -6.99 -25.07 -6.32
CA ASN A 114 -7.96 -25.15 -7.41
C ASN A 114 -9.03 -26.19 -7.11
N ALA A 115 -10.31 -25.81 -7.20
CA ALA A 115 -11.45 -26.68 -6.96
C ALA A 115 -11.50 -27.90 -7.90
N TYR A 116 -10.90 -27.80 -9.08
CA TYR A 116 -10.85 -28.88 -10.07
C TYR A 116 -9.57 -29.73 -9.99
N SER A 117 -8.68 -29.48 -9.01
CA SER A 117 -7.46 -30.30 -8.83
C SER A 117 -7.84 -31.76 -8.53
N LYS A 118 -7.15 -32.69 -9.19
CA LYS A 118 -7.26 -34.14 -8.92
C LYS A 118 -6.49 -34.53 -7.63
N ASN A 119 -5.62 -33.67 -7.13
CA ASN A 119 -4.74 -33.90 -5.96
C ASN A 119 -5.06 -32.91 -4.82
N LYS A 120 -6.35 -32.70 -4.50
CA LYS A 120 -6.78 -31.70 -3.53
C LYS A 120 -6.18 -31.88 -2.15
N THR A 121 -6.17 -33.11 -1.65
CA THR A 121 -5.62 -33.42 -0.32
C THR A 121 -4.14 -33.06 -0.23
N GLN A 122 -3.36 -33.45 -1.22
CA GLN A 122 -1.92 -33.13 -1.28
C GLN A 122 -1.70 -31.63 -1.41
N ALA A 123 -2.48 -30.95 -2.25
CA ALA A 123 -2.40 -29.50 -2.44
C ALA A 123 -2.74 -28.73 -1.16
N VAL A 124 -3.78 -29.16 -0.42
CA VAL A 124 -4.13 -28.58 0.89
C VAL A 124 -3.01 -28.80 1.90
N ASN A 125 -2.45 -30.01 1.98
CA ASN A 125 -1.35 -30.30 2.90
C ASN A 125 -0.10 -29.48 2.56
N PHE A 126 0.22 -29.32 1.29
CA PHE A 126 1.31 -28.45 0.85
C PHE A 126 1.05 -26.99 1.23
N ALA A 127 -0.15 -26.44 0.94
CA ALA A 127 -0.53 -25.11 1.33
C ALA A 127 -0.41 -24.86 2.84
N LYS A 128 -0.87 -25.81 3.66
CA LYS A 128 -0.70 -25.76 5.13
C LYS A 128 0.78 -25.73 5.54
N THR A 129 1.61 -26.51 4.86
CA THR A 129 3.06 -26.55 5.13
C THR A 129 3.71 -25.18 4.84
N LEU A 130 3.34 -24.52 3.73
CA LEU A 130 3.88 -23.22 3.37
C LEU A 130 3.66 -22.14 4.44
N VAL A 131 2.53 -22.19 5.15
CA VAL A 131 2.16 -21.18 6.17
C VAL A 131 2.57 -21.56 7.60
N THR A 132 3.39 -22.59 7.79
CA THR A 132 3.97 -22.91 9.09
C THR A 132 4.93 -21.81 9.55
N GLY A 133 5.03 -21.56 10.85
CA GLY A 133 5.91 -20.53 11.39
C GLY A 133 7.36 -20.66 10.89
N ARG A 134 7.89 -21.90 10.84
CA ARG A 134 9.24 -22.19 10.31
C ARG A 134 9.42 -21.72 8.86
N ASN A 135 8.46 -22.07 7.99
CA ASN A 135 8.56 -21.71 6.58
C ASN A 135 8.34 -20.20 6.34
N LEU A 136 7.48 -19.58 7.13
CA LEU A 136 7.31 -18.11 7.06
C LEU A 136 8.58 -17.36 7.48
N VAL A 137 9.33 -17.86 8.47
CA VAL A 137 10.65 -17.32 8.82
C VAL A 137 11.63 -17.51 7.67
N ALA A 138 11.67 -18.70 7.05
CA ALA A 138 12.53 -18.96 5.90
C ALA A 138 12.20 -18.04 4.70
N PHE A 139 10.92 -17.79 4.41
CA PHE A 139 10.50 -16.83 3.37
C PHE A 139 10.93 -15.40 3.68
N ASN A 140 10.87 -15.00 4.94
CA ASN A 140 11.38 -13.68 5.34
C ASN A 140 12.89 -13.59 5.08
N GLN A 141 13.66 -14.59 5.50
CA GLN A 141 15.11 -14.60 5.34
C GLN A 141 15.54 -14.63 3.86
N ALA A 142 14.82 -15.37 3.03
CA ALA A 142 15.12 -15.50 1.60
C ALA A 142 14.70 -14.28 0.76
N GLY A 143 13.57 -13.67 1.06
CA GLY A 143 12.95 -12.64 0.21
C GLY A 143 12.42 -11.42 0.92
N GLY A 144 12.64 -11.26 2.23
CA GLY A 144 12.19 -10.10 3.00
C GLY A 144 10.69 -10.04 3.27
N ARG A 145 9.92 -11.09 2.93
CA ARG A 145 8.47 -11.12 3.15
C ARG A 145 8.13 -11.03 4.63
N ILE A 146 7.22 -10.16 5.00
CA ILE A 146 6.79 -10.00 6.38
C ILE A 146 5.83 -11.15 6.73
N PRO A 147 6.11 -11.96 7.77
CA PRO A 147 5.26 -13.09 8.11
C PRO A 147 3.94 -12.66 8.71
N VAL A 148 2.87 -13.44 8.45
CA VAL A 148 1.52 -13.20 8.98
C VAL A 148 1.27 -13.93 10.31
N SER A 149 2.12 -14.89 10.68
CA SER A 149 2.00 -15.65 11.93
C SER A 149 2.62 -14.88 13.10
N LYS A 150 1.87 -14.74 14.21
CA LYS A 150 2.36 -14.10 15.43
C LYS A 150 3.64 -14.76 15.95
N SER A 151 3.74 -16.10 15.87
CA SER A 151 4.94 -16.83 16.29
C SER A 151 6.15 -16.57 15.43
N ALA A 152 5.97 -16.44 14.11
CA ALA A 152 7.05 -16.11 13.20
C ALA A 152 7.50 -14.64 13.37
N VAL A 153 6.56 -13.70 13.55
CA VAL A 153 6.87 -12.30 13.87
C VAL A 153 7.69 -12.20 15.15
N LYS A 154 7.29 -12.96 16.21
CA LYS A 154 8.03 -12.98 17.47
C LYS A 154 9.46 -13.51 17.31
N GLN A 155 9.68 -14.53 16.48
CA GLN A 155 11.02 -15.03 16.19
C GLN A 155 11.90 -14.02 15.47
N LEU A 156 11.31 -13.12 14.70
CA LEU A 156 11.96 -12.09 13.91
C LEU A 156 11.88 -10.69 14.53
N GLU A 157 11.48 -10.58 15.80
CA GLU A 157 11.28 -9.28 16.47
C GLU A 157 12.54 -8.40 16.53
N LYS A 158 13.72 -9.03 16.49
CA LYS A 158 15.02 -8.36 16.48
C LYS A 158 15.48 -7.94 15.06
N ASP A 159 14.81 -8.42 14.01
CA ASP A 159 15.09 -7.97 12.64
C ASP A 159 14.59 -6.52 12.50
N PRO A 160 15.47 -5.56 12.18
CA PRO A 160 15.10 -4.14 12.13
C PRO A 160 14.06 -3.84 11.06
N VAL A 161 13.99 -4.63 9.98
CA VAL A 161 13.00 -4.49 8.92
C VAL A 161 11.62 -4.94 9.40
N VAL A 162 11.55 -6.11 10.07
CA VAL A 162 10.29 -6.62 10.65
C VAL A 162 9.79 -5.68 11.74
N ALA A 163 10.68 -5.20 12.60
CA ALA A 163 10.36 -4.22 13.65
C ALA A 163 9.86 -2.89 13.05
N GLY A 164 10.47 -2.42 11.95
CA GLY A 164 10.05 -1.23 11.24
C GLY A 164 8.63 -1.37 10.66
N PHE A 165 8.34 -2.44 9.92
CA PHE A 165 6.99 -2.70 9.38
C PHE A 165 5.96 -2.91 10.48
N SER A 166 6.33 -3.47 11.62
CA SER A 166 5.43 -3.62 12.78
C SER A 166 4.92 -2.28 13.30
N LYS A 167 5.66 -1.19 13.10
CA LYS A 167 5.21 0.18 13.41
C LYS A 167 4.26 0.74 12.33
N VAL A 168 4.37 0.27 11.08
CA VAL A 168 3.54 0.74 9.96
C VAL A 168 2.18 0.05 9.93
N PHE A 169 2.08 -1.23 10.27
CA PHE A 169 0.85 -2.01 10.19
C PHE A 169 -0.33 -1.41 10.97
N PRO A 170 -0.19 -0.94 12.22
CA PRO A 170 -1.29 -0.32 12.94
C PRO A 170 -1.86 0.94 12.29
N LEU A 171 -1.05 1.60 11.45
CA LEU A 171 -1.45 2.80 10.71
C LEU A 171 -2.22 2.46 9.42
N GLY A 172 -2.14 1.21 8.95
CA GLY A 172 -2.76 0.78 7.71
C GLY A 172 -4.27 0.56 7.82
N ALA A 173 -4.91 0.38 6.67
CA ALA A 173 -6.30 -0.05 6.56
C ALA A 173 -6.39 -1.30 5.69
N PRO A 174 -7.25 -2.29 6.02
CA PRO A 174 -7.48 -3.42 5.14
C PRO A 174 -7.94 -2.95 3.76
N MET A 175 -7.36 -3.54 2.71
CA MET A 175 -7.84 -3.28 1.36
C MET A 175 -9.28 -3.79 1.23
N PRO A 176 -10.20 -3.00 0.66
CA PRO A 176 -11.58 -3.46 0.43
C PRO A 176 -11.58 -4.73 -0.42
N ASN A 177 -12.28 -5.77 0.03
CA ASN A 177 -12.37 -7.08 -0.62
C ASN A 177 -13.74 -7.36 -1.24
N ILE A 178 -14.48 -6.31 -1.62
CA ILE A 178 -15.75 -6.41 -2.32
C ILE A 178 -15.56 -6.23 -3.84
N PRO A 179 -16.42 -6.84 -4.69
CA PRO A 179 -16.30 -6.77 -6.16
C PRO A 179 -16.26 -5.34 -6.71
N GLU A 180 -16.98 -4.43 -6.08
CA GLU A 180 -17.09 -3.02 -6.47
C GLU A 180 -15.76 -2.28 -6.38
N THR A 181 -14.81 -2.77 -5.59
CA THR A 181 -13.44 -2.21 -5.52
C THR A 181 -12.75 -2.20 -6.89
N ALA A 182 -13.03 -3.20 -7.73
CA ALA A 182 -12.49 -3.24 -9.09
C ALA A 182 -13.00 -2.08 -9.95
N LYS A 183 -14.25 -1.66 -9.75
CA LYS A 183 -14.88 -0.54 -10.49
C LYS A 183 -14.31 0.81 -10.09
N VAL A 184 -13.79 0.93 -8.86
CA VAL A 184 -13.18 2.18 -8.37
C VAL A 184 -11.74 2.32 -8.84
N ARG A 185 -10.99 1.23 -9.02
CA ARG A 185 -9.56 1.27 -9.35
C ARG A 185 -9.23 1.98 -10.66
N GLY A 186 -9.98 1.71 -11.72
CA GLY A 186 -9.79 2.33 -13.03
C GLY A 186 -10.03 3.85 -13.00
N PRO A 187 -11.24 4.30 -12.64
CA PRO A 187 -11.54 5.72 -12.48
C PRO A 187 -10.56 6.45 -11.55
N TRP A 188 -10.19 5.84 -10.42
CA TRP A 188 -9.20 6.41 -9.52
C TRP A 188 -7.83 6.62 -10.19
N GLY A 189 -7.31 5.61 -10.89
CA GLY A 189 -6.05 5.73 -11.63
C GLY A 189 -6.10 6.85 -12.66
N ASN A 190 -7.19 6.92 -13.42
CA ASN A 190 -7.43 7.97 -14.41
C ASN A 190 -7.56 9.36 -13.80
N ALA A 191 -8.05 9.46 -12.58
CA ALA A 191 -8.21 10.72 -11.87
C ALA A 191 -6.90 11.17 -11.17
N THR A 192 -6.13 10.25 -10.62
CA THR A 192 -4.90 10.57 -9.89
C THR A 192 -3.69 10.79 -10.80
N SER A 193 -3.61 10.11 -11.93
CA SER A 193 -2.50 10.24 -12.88
C SER A 193 -2.35 11.67 -13.44
N PRO A 194 -3.40 12.34 -13.95
CA PRO A 194 -3.28 13.73 -14.42
C PRO A 194 -2.92 14.72 -13.31
N THR A 195 -3.30 14.45 -12.06
CA THR A 195 -2.98 15.29 -10.90
C THR A 195 -1.48 15.50 -10.73
N SER A 196 -0.68 14.48 -11.01
CA SER A 196 0.78 14.55 -10.94
C SER A 196 1.44 14.93 -12.28
N GLN A 197 0.69 15.01 -13.38
CA GLN A 197 1.22 15.26 -14.72
C GLN A 197 0.86 16.64 -15.27
N ARG A 198 -0.25 17.23 -14.83
CA ARG A 198 -0.81 18.46 -15.40
C ARG A 198 -0.98 19.54 -14.33
N PRO A 199 -0.28 20.69 -14.46
CA PRO A 199 -0.39 21.80 -13.51
C PRO A 199 -1.76 22.47 -13.54
N ASP A 200 -2.46 22.42 -14.68
CA ASP A 200 -3.80 22.99 -14.89
C ASP A 200 -4.95 22.07 -14.46
N TYR A 201 -4.64 20.84 -14.02
CA TYR A 201 -5.67 19.86 -13.65
C TYR A 201 -6.52 20.32 -12.47
N ASN A 202 -7.84 20.31 -12.66
CA ASN A 202 -8.80 20.75 -11.65
C ASN A 202 -9.15 19.60 -10.70
N VAL A 203 -8.49 19.57 -9.55
CA VAL A 203 -8.68 18.53 -8.53
C VAL A 203 -10.10 18.49 -7.92
N LYS A 204 -10.90 19.56 -8.07
CA LYS A 204 -12.29 19.61 -7.59
C LYS A 204 -13.26 18.81 -8.45
N LYS A 205 -12.96 18.65 -9.74
CA LYS A 205 -13.79 17.83 -10.65
C LYS A 205 -13.60 16.33 -10.38
N THR A 206 -12.39 15.91 -10.02
CA THR A 206 -12.02 14.51 -9.87
C THR A 206 -12.84 13.73 -8.85
N PRO A 207 -13.11 14.24 -7.62
CA PRO A 207 -13.96 13.55 -6.66
C PRO A 207 -15.39 13.36 -7.13
N THR A 208 -15.90 14.30 -7.91
CA THR A 208 -17.25 14.23 -8.51
C THR A 208 -17.30 13.19 -9.64
N ASP A 209 -16.26 13.15 -10.48
CA ASP A 209 -16.16 12.20 -11.60
C ASP A 209 -15.96 10.76 -11.11
N LEU A 210 -15.41 10.57 -9.91
CA LEU A 210 -15.28 9.25 -9.28
C LEU A 210 -16.61 8.71 -8.72
N LEU A 211 -17.60 9.59 -8.51
CA LEU A 211 -18.89 9.26 -7.92
C LEU A 211 -19.99 9.08 -9.00
N ALA A 212 -19.74 9.49 -10.21
CA ALA A 212 -20.62 9.30 -11.37
C ALA A 212 -20.37 7.93 -12.03
#